data_e1d36b1fbcce9b4dcd7ce7762bc6539c
#
_entry.id   e1d36b1fbcce9b4dcd7ce7762bc6539c
#
_cell.length_a   1.000
_cell.length_b   1.000
_cell.length_c   1.000
_cell.angle_alpha   90.00
_cell.angle_beta   90.00
_cell.angle_gamma   90.00
#
_symmetry.space_group_name_H-M   'P 1'
#
loop_
_entity.id
_entity.type
_entity.pdbx_description
1 polymer ?
#
loop_
_entity_poly.entity_id
_entity_poly.type
_entity_poly.pdbx_seq_one_letter_code
_entity_poly.pdbx_strand_id
1 'polypeptide(L)'
;MTLQQFYNNLAYYVKPESIFIFDMDGTLVNSDIANFNAYSEALSPTINLAQRYIACRITRASLSELGVSRNMQESVISQKREIYNKYLKDTIKMPLACKILEIVSKTNMTILATQSEKQRAIDTLQYHNLHAKFTYSVFREDLQEEQQNKYAHVVQKYNLNPQNIFVFEDNEIEIANALTAGIPQKNIISLLKPHVILPNHFLKRKTQAYYHIDYVGYLQPFNPDFINVLKNQDGSTNSEKLYHAQAELKDILLNDIAQIYSTAGVSPLTICVIPRAKAEKEYQPQQLLFRATIKETIEQLKQKFHYALEDGTNYIIRHTNTRTTHLQDHDTDGEKPYPRITCETCTISENVYGKSILLIDDIYTSNVNIDEDAIQALYDSGARKVLFYTIAKTKH
;
A
#
# COMPACT_ATOMS: atom_id res chain seq x y z
N MET A 1 12.49 -3.07 7.33
CA MET A 1 12.40 -4.22 6.38
C MET A 1 11.00 -4.26 5.81
N THR A 2 10.81 -4.60 4.53
CA THR A 2 9.47 -4.75 3.97
C THR A 2 8.85 -6.09 4.30
N LEU A 3 7.52 -6.16 4.21
CA LEU A 3 6.75 -7.39 4.41
C LEU A 3 7.21 -8.51 3.45
N GLN A 4 7.43 -8.17 2.17
CA GLN A 4 7.90 -9.13 1.16
C GLN A 4 9.32 -9.62 1.44
N GLN A 5 10.23 -8.72 1.84
CA GLN A 5 11.59 -9.14 2.24
C GLN A 5 11.57 -10.09 3.43
N PHE A 6 10.70 -9.82 4.41
CA PHE A 6 10.52 -10.71 5.55
C PHE A 6 9.98 -12.08 5.10
N TYR A 7 8.94 -12.09 4.27
CA TYR A 7 8.32 -13.31 3.77
C TYR A 7 9.30 -14.18 2.97
N ASN A 8 10.08 -13.58 2.09
CA ASN A 8 11.07 -14.30 1.28
C ASN A 8 12.21 -14.90 2.11
N ASN A 9 12.39 -14.41 3.34
CA ASN A 9 13.47 -14.85 4.25
C ASN A 9 12.96 -15.41 5.57
N LEU A 10 11.76 -15.97 5.60
CA LEU A 10 11.14 -16.53 6.80
C LEU A 10 12.06 -17.46 7.56
N ALA A 11 12.74 -18.40 6.89
CA ALA A 11 13.65 -19.35 7.52
C ALA A 11 14.81 -18.70 8.29
N TYR A 12 15.21 -17.48 7.88
CA TYR A 12 16.24 -16.73 8.57
C TYR A 12 15.72 -16.00 9.82
N TYR A 13 14.47 -15.49 9.78
CA TYR A 13 13.89 -14.67 10.83
C TYR A 13 13.06 -15.49 11.84
N VAL A 14 12.47 -16.61 11.42
CA VAL A 14 11.62 -17.46 12.27
C VAL A 14 12.49 -18.46 13.01
N LYS A 15 12.89 -18.09 14.24
CA LYS A 15 13.67 -18.91 15.17
C LYS A 15 12.81 -19.26 16.37
N PRO A 16 13.15 -20.29 17.16
CA PRO A 16 12.35 -20.67 18.34
C PRO A 16 12.11 -19.52 19.33
N GLU A 17 13.08 -18.62 19.49
CA GLU A 17 13.00 -17.46 20.38
C GLU A 17 12.29 -16.24 19.76
N SER A 18 11.97 -16.26 18.47
CA SER A 18 11.34 -15.13 17.77
C SER A 18 9.89 -14.95 18.23
N ILE A 19 9.52 -13.70 18.47
CA ILE A 19 8.19 -13.27 18.90
C ILE A 19 7.65 -12.31 17.86
N PHE A 20 6.39 -12.49 17.47
CA PHE A 20 5.79 -11.72 16.41
C PHE A 20 4.61 -10.90 16.92
N ILE A 21 4.70 -9.58 16.84
CA ILE A 21 3.64 -8.65 17.22
C ILE A 21 3.03 -8.08 15.95
N PHE A 22 1.72 -8.18 15.84
CA PHE A 22 0.96 -7.63 14.71
C PHE A 22 0.01 -6.54 15.20
N ASP A 23 -0.01 -5.41 14.50
CA ASP A 23 -1.18 -4.54 14.54
C ASP A 23 -2.33 -5.15 13.75
N MET A 24 -3.54 -4.62 13.90
CA MET A 24 -4.72 -5.12 13.20
C MET A 24 -5.11 -4.24 12.01
N ASP A 25 -5.49 -2.99 12.29
CA ASP A 25 -6.07 -2.10 11.30
C ASP A 25 -4.99 -1.54 10.35
N GLY A 26 -5.11 -1.79 9.06
CA GLY A 26 -4.10 -1.43 8.05
C GLY A 26 -2.98 -2.47 7.91
N THR A 27 -2.80 -3.36 8.88
CA THR A 27 -1.76 -4.39 8.90
C THR A 27 -2.30 -5.79 8.54
N LEU A 28 -3.26 -6.30 9.26
CA LEU A 28 -3.90 -7.60 9.00
C LEU A 28 -5.22 -7.47 8.27
N VAL A 29 -5.94 -6.40 8.57
CA VAL A 29 -7.27 -6.13 8.02
C VAL A 29 -7.39 -4.65 7.70
N ASN A 30 -7.74 -4.31 6.47
CA ASN A 30 -8.20 -2.98 6.15
C ASN A 30 -9.69 -2.86 6.56
N SER A 31 -9.96 -1.95 7.47
CA SER A 31 -11.30 -1.70 8.04
C SER A 31 -11.88 -0.34 7.66
N ASP A 32 -11.26 0.39 6.74
CA ASP A 32 -11.63 1.77 6.42
C ASP A 32 -13.07 1.91 5.94
N ILE A 33 -13.47 1.07 4.99
CA ILE A 33 -14.83 1.10 4.43
C ILE A 33 -15.86 0.69 5.48
N ALA A 34 -15.57 -0.33 6.28
CA ALA A 34 -16.45 -0.75 7.35
C ALA A 34 -16.64 0.37 8.39
N ASN A 35 -15.55 1.04 8.78
CA ASN A 35 -15.59 2.21 9.66
C ASN A 35 -16.38 3.37 9.04
N PHE A 36 -16.13 3.68 7.77
CA PHE A 36 -16.84 4.73 7.05
C PHE A 36 -18.35 4.46 7.02
N ASN A 37 -18.76 3.25 6.60
CA ASN A 37 -20.15 2.87 6.51
C ASN A 37 -20.86 2.92 7.87
N ALA A 38 -20.19 2.41 8.93
CA ALA A 38 -20.73 2.47 10.29
C ALA A 38 -20.87 3.91 10.82
N TYR A 39 -19.89 4.78 10.57
CA TYR A 39 -20.03 6.20 10.92
C TYR A 39 -21.07 6.92 10.06
N SER A 40 -21.15 6.61 8.77
CA SER A 40 -22.16 7.19 7.87
C SER A 40 -23.57 6.87 8.32
N GLU A 41 -23.84 5.63 8.74
CA GLU A 41 -25.14 5.24 9.31
C GLU A 41 -25.38 5.90 10.68
N ALA A 42 -24.38 5.93 11.56
CA ALA A 42 -24.52 6.54 12.89
C ALA A 42 -24.73 8.07 12.84
N LEU A 43 -24.26 8.74 11.79
CA LEU A 43 -24.42 10.17 11.57
C LEU A 43 -25.72 10.52 10.83
N SER A 44 -26.35 9.57 10.15
CA SER A 44 -27.61 9.76 9.42
C SER A 44 -28.79 9.92 10.41
N PRO A 45 -29.80 10.78 10.13
CA PRO A 45 -29.94 11.60 8.93
C PRO A 45 -29.35 13.02 9.01
N THR A 46 -28.63 13.37 10.07
CA THR A 46 -28.19 14.74 10.35
C THR A 46 -26.98 15.18 9.51
N ILE A 47 -26.09 14.25 9.19
CA ILE A 47 -24.85 14.56 8.46
C ILE A 47 -24.63 13.50 7.39
N ASN A 48 -24.46 13.95 6.12
CA ASN A 48 -24.04 13.11 5.03
C ASN A 48 -22.50 13.08 4.96
N LEU A 49 -21.91 11.95 5.35
CA LEU A 49 -20.47 11.80 5.39
C LEU A 49 -19.90 11.70 3.95
N ALA A 50 -19.08 12.67 3.58
CA ALA A 50 -18.46 12.67 2.24
C ALA A 50 -17.50 11.51 2.06
N GLN A 51 -17.45 10.93 0.85
CA GLN A 51 -16.57 9.78 0.52
C GLN A 51 -15.08 10.01 0.83
N ARG A 52 -14.62 11.26 0.89
CA ARG A 52 -13.24 11.58 1.30
C ARG A 52 -12.86 11.03 2.68
N TYR A 53 -13.84 10.78 3.55
CA TYR A 53 -13.62 10.23 4.88
C TYR A 53 -13.40 8.70 4.89
N ILE A 54 -13.57 8.01 3.76
CA ILE A 54 -13.19 6.60 3.63
C ILE A 54 -11.67 6.44 3.87
N ALA A 55 -10.88 7.38 3.34
CA ALA A 55 -9.43 7.37 3.46
C ALA A 55 -8.90 8.09 4.71
N CYS A 56 -9.77 8.47 5.64
CA CYS A 56 -9.42 9.22 6.83
C CYS A 56 -9.96 8.51 8.06
N ARG A 57 -9.10 8.24 9.03
CA ARG A 57 -9.55 7.77 10.34
C ARG A 57 -10.45 8.81 10.97
N ILE A 58 -11.74 8.48 11.20
CA ILE A 58 -12.69 9.37 11.86
C ILE A 58 -12.39 9.37 13.35
N THR A 59 -12.03 10.53 13.86
CA THR A 59 -11.70 10.81 15.25
C THR A 59 -12.73 11.77 15.86
N ARG A 60 -12.65 12.03 17.18
CA ARG A 60 -13.44 13.10 17.81
C ARG A 60 -13.17 14.46 17.17
N ALA A 61 -11.92 14.73 16.76
CA ALA A 61 -11.59 15.96 16.03
C ALA A 61 -12.34 16.03 14.69
N SER A 62 -12.32 14.95 13.91
CA SER A 62 -13.08 14.86 12.66
C SER A 62 -14.58 15.05 12.87
N LEU A 63 -15.14 14.48 13.93
CA LEU A 63 -16.57 14.69 14.28
C LEU A 63 -16.85 16.15 14.63
N SER A 64 -15.93 16.83 15.33
CA SER A 64 -16.07 18.26 15.63
C SER A 64 -16.04 19.12 14.35
N GLU A 65 -15.15 18.81 13.41
CA GLU A 65 -15.06 19.48 12.10
C GLU A 65 -16.33 19.28 11.26
N LEU A 66 -17.00 18.13 11.42
CA LEU A 66 -18.31 17.83 10.82
C LEU A 66 -19.49 18.53 11.52
N GLY A 67 -19.23 19.32 12.58
CA GLY A 67 -20.27 20.02 13.33
C GLY A 67 -20.99 19.17 14.37
N VAL A 68 -20.49 17.96 14.68
CA VAL A 68 -21.06 17.12 15.75
C VAL A 68 -20.68 17.70 17.10
N SER A 69 -21.66 18.18 17.87
CA SER A 69 -21.43 18.72 19.20
C SER A 69 -20.82 17.66 20.13
N ARG A 70 -20.03 18.10 21.11
CA ARG A 70 -19.32 17.20 22.04
C ARG A 70 -20.23 16.20 22.73
N ASN A 71 -21.44 16.63 23.10
CA ASN A 71 -22.45 15.78 23.75
C ASN A 71 -23.02 14.72 22.81
N MET A 72 -23.05 14.98 21.49
CA MET A 72 -23.52 14.02 20.48
C MET A 72 -22.43 13.04 20.06
N GLN A 73 -21.15 13.38 20.20
CA GLN A 73 -20.06 12.52 19.77
C GLN A 73 -20.08 11.16 20.46
N GLU A 74 -20.31 11.11 21.76
CA GLU A 74 -20.39 9.84 22.50
C GLU A 74 -21.57 8.98 22.04
N SER A 75 -22.71 9.59 21.72
CA SER A 75 -23.87 8.89 21.17
C SER A 75 -23.55 8.29 19.78
N VAL A 76 -22.93 9.10 18.90
CA VAL A 76 -22.51 8.65 17.56
C VAL A 76 -21.49 7.50 17.65
N ILE A 77 -20.52 7.61 18.56
CA ILE A 77 -19.51 6.56 18.76
C ILE A 77 -20.17 5.28 19.31
N SER A 78 -21.10 5.39 20.26
CA SER A 78 -21.83 4.23 20.80
C SER A 78 -22.66 3.56 19.73
N GLN A 79 -23.44 4.32 18.98
CA GLN A 79 -24.25 3.81 17.89
C GLN A 79 -23.39 3.13 16.82
N LYS A 80 -22.26 3.76 16.44
CA LYS A 80 -21.29 3.17 15.53
C LYS A 80 -20.78 1.81 16.00
N ARG A 81 -20.51 1.66 17.30
CA ARG A 81 -20.09 0.38 17.90
C ARG A 81 -21.15 -0.71 17.75
N GLU A 82 -22.39 -0.38 18.06
CA GLU A 82 -23.52 -1.31 18.00
C GLU A 82 -23.77 -1.86 16.59
N ILE A 83 -23.60 -0.99 15.58
CA ILE A 83 -23.90 -1.37 14.19
C ILE A 83 -22.67 -1.87 13.41
N TYR A 84 -21.44 -1.77 13.97
CA TYR A 84 -20.20 -2.09 13.24
C TYR A 84 -20.20 -3.50 12.64
N ASN A 85 -20.76 -4.48 13.35
CA ASN A 85 -20.79 -5.87 12.89
C ASN A 85 -21.58 -6.08 11.59
N LYS A 86 -22.50 -5.19 11.25
CA LYS A 86 -23.20 -5.13 9.96
C LYS A 86 -22.24 -4.94 8.78
N TYR A 87 -21.10 -4.30 9.04
CA TYR A 87 -20.10 -3.88 8.05
C TYR A 87 -18.84 -4.73 8.06
N LEU A 88 -18.77 -5.82 8.81
CA LEU A 88 -17.63 -6.74 8.78
C LEU A 88 -17.33 -7.29 7.38
N LYS A 89 -18.39 -7.48 6.55
CA LYS A 89 -18.27 -7.87 5.14
C LYS A 89 -17.52 -6.88 4.26
N ASP A 90 -17.42 -5.62 4.70
CA ASP A 90 -16.73 -4.53 4.01
C ASP A 90 -15.25 -4.40 4.47
N THR A 91 -14.81 -5.28 5.37
CA THR A 91 -13.41 -5.38 5.78
C THR A 91 -12.63 -6.31 4.85
N ILE A 92 -11.33 -6.04 4.68
CA ILE A 92 -10.46 -6.73 3.73
C ILE A 92 -9.27 -7.34 4.44
N LYS A 93 -9.06 -8.66 4.28
CA LYS A 93 -7.78 -9.27 4.70
C LYS A 93 -6.62 -8.70 3.91
N MET A 94 -5.50 -8.42 4.59
CA MET A 94 -4.22 -8.09 3.99
C MET A 94 -3.48 -9.41 3.68
N PRO A 95 -3.44 -9.89 2.41
CA PRO A 95 -3.14 -11.29 2.12
C PRO A 95 -1.78 -11.74 2.63
N LEU A 96 -0.72 -10.95 2.38
CA LEU A 96 0.65 -11.33 2.72
C LEU A 96 0.89 -11.31 4.24
N ALA A 97 0.40 -10.29 4.95
CA ALA A 97 0.51 -10.21 6.40
C ALA A 97 -0.23 -11.37 7.09
N CYS A 98 -1.43 -11.70 6.61
CA CYS A 98 -2.19 -12.85 7.10
C CYS A 98 -1.48 -14.18 6.83
N LYS A 99 -0.87 -14.34 5.65
CA LYS A 99 -0.09 -15.54 5.30
C LYS A 99 1.12 -15.72 6.21
N ILE A 100 1.82 -14.62 6.54
CA ILE A 100 2.92 -14.65 7.50
C ILE A 100 2.40 -15.05 8.88
N LEU A 101 1.33 -14.43 9.37
CA LEU A 101 0.71 -14.78 10.65
C LEU A 101 0.33 -16.27 10.69
N GLU A 102 -0.27 -16.80 9.64
CA GLU A 102 -0.62 -18.23 9.55
C GLU A 102 0.59 -19.17 9.63
N ILE A 103 1.75 -18.74 9.13
CA ILE A 103 2.99 -19.53 9.21
C ILE A 103 3.58 -19.44 10.61
N VAL A 104 3.84 -18.23 11.11
CA VAL A 104 4.57 -18.03 12.37
C VAL A 104 3.76 -18.46 13.59
N SER A 105 2.44 -18.40 13.54
CA SER A 105 1.57 -18.83 14.65
C SER A 105 1.61 -20.35 14.93
N LYS A 106 2.21 -21.15 14.03
CA LYS A 106 2.32 -22.60 14.23
C LYS A 106 3.42 -22.98 15.22
N THR A 107 4.45 -22.18 15.34
CA THR A 107 5.68 -22.51 16.07
C THR A 107 6.13 -21.43 17.04
N ASN A 108 5.65 -20.20 16.90
CA ASN A 108 6.14 -19.05 17.63
C ASN A 108 5.03 -18.33 18.41
N MET A 109 5.45 -17.59 19.43
CA MET A 109 4.56 -16.68 20.12
C MET A 109 4.12 -15.55 19.18
N THR A 110 2.83 -15.37 19.05
CA THR A 110 2.20 -14.31 18.28
C THR A 110 1.33 -13.44 19.18
N ILE A 111 1.46 -12.13 19.06
CA ILE A 111 0.75 -11.17 19.91
C ILE A 111 0.03 -10.17 19.01
N LEU A 112 -1.25 -9.99 19.27
CA LEU A 112 -1.99 -8.86 18.73
C LEU A 112 -1.74 -7.64 19.62
N ALA A 113 -1.35 -6.49 19.03
CA ALA A 113 -1.25 -5.23 19.75
C ALA A 113 -1.96 -4.13 18.96
N THR A 114 -3.18 -3.77 19.35
CA THR A 114 -4.02 -2.84 18.59
C THR A 114 -4.61 -1.73 19.45
N GLN A 115 -4.75 -0.54 18.87
CA GLN A 115 -5.50 0.59 19.45
C GLN A 115 -7.03 0.46 19.25
N SER A 116 -7.48 -0.66 18.72
CA SER A 116 -8.90 -0.93 18.52
C SER A 116 -9.57 -1.41 19.79
N GLU A 117 -10.85 -1.11 19.91
CA GLU A 117 -11.70 -1.63 20.99
C GLU A 117 -11.74 -3.16 20.94
N LYS A 118 -11.70 -3.79 22.11
CA LYS A 118 -11.59 -5.24 22.26
C LYS A 118 -12.67 -5.99 21.48
N GLN A 119 -13.95 -5.61 21.66
CA GLN A 119 -15.04 -6.32 21.00
C GLN A 119 -14.95 -6.20 19.47
N ARG A 120 -14.71 -4.97 18.96
CA ARG A 120 -14.55 -4.74 17.52
C ARG A 120 -13.38 -5.54 16.93
N ALA A 121 -12.26 -5.58 17.64
CA ALA A 121 -11.08 -6.32 17.18
C ALA A 121 -11.34 -7.83 17.13
N ILE A 122 -11.97 -8.36 18.17
CA ILE A 122 -12.33 -9.80 18.24
C ILE A 122 -13.30 -10.15 17.09
N ASP A 123 -14.38 -9.39 16.91
CA ASP A 123 -15.38 -9.64 15.87
C ASP A 123 -14.75 -9.61 14.47
N THR A 124 -13.88 -8.62 14.22
CA THR A 124 -13.17 -8.48 12.95
C THR A 124 -12.23 -9.66 12.69
N LEU A 125 -11.43 -10.05 13.69
CA LEU A 125 -10.49 -11.16 13.56
C LEU A 125 -11.21 -12.52 13.46
N GLN A 126 -12.34 -12.70 14.14
CA GLN A 126 -13.17 -13.91 14.03
C GLN A 126 -13.79 -14.02 12.64
N TYR A 127 -14.35 -12.93 12.11
CA TYR A 127 -14.90 -12.87 10.76
C TYR A 127 -13.88 -13.35 9.70
N HIS A 128 -12.59 -13.00 9.90
CA HIS A 128 -11.51 -13.39 9.00
C HIS A 128 -10.78 -14.69 9.37
N ASN A 129 -11.21 -15.41 10.43
CA ASN A 129 -10.56 -16.62 10.96
C ASN A 129 -9.11 -16.39 11.41
N LEU A 130 -8.81 -15.22 11.97
CA LEU A 130 -7.47 -14.85 12.45
C LEU A 130 -7.35 -14.87 13.97
N HIS A 131 -8.45 -14.75 14.72
CA HIS A 131 -8.43 -14.62 16.19
C HIS A 131 -7.64 -15.73 16.90
N ALA A 132 -7.85 -16.98 16.48
CA ALA A 132 -7.18 -18.15 17.07
C ALA A 132 -5.68 -18.27 16.71
N LYS A 133 -5.12 -17.32 15.95
CA LYS A 133 -3.71 -17.31 15.57
C LYS A 133 -2.83 -16.59 16.58
N PHE A 134 -3.41 -15.96 17.59
CA PHE A 134 -2.67 -15.19 18.59
C PHE A 134 -2.54 -15.93 19.90
N THR A 135 -1.32 -15.93 20.45
CA THR A 135 -1.03 -16.43 21.81
C THR A 135 -1.57 -15.47 22.86
N TYR A 136 -1.38 -14.17 22.61
CA TYR A 136 -1.84 -13.08 23.47
C TYR A 136 -2.42 -11.94 22.64
N SER A 137 -3.25 -11.10 23.30
CA SER A 137 -3.80 -9.90 22.68
C SER A 137 -3.78 -8.74 23.68
N VAL A 138 -3.45 -7.56 23.16
CA VAL A 138 -3.52 -6.27 23.85
C VAL A 138 -4.41 -5.35 23.03
N PHE A 139 -5.45 -4.87 23.67
CA PHE A 139 -6.46 -3.97 23.08
C PHE A 139 -6.36 -2.59 23.71
N ARG A 140 -7.12 -1.62 23.15
CA ARG A 140 -7.15 -0.27 23.68
C ARG A 140 -7.50 -0.22 25.18
N GLU A 141 -8.43 -1.05 25.63
CA GLU A 141 -8.88 -1.11 27.01
C GLU A 141 -7.81 -1.65 27.98
N ASP A 142 -6.80 -2.37 27.49
CA ASP A 142 -5.66 -2.82 28.29
C ASP A 142 -4.64 -1.70 28.54
N LEU A 143 -4.75 -0.56 27.80
CA LEU A 143 -3.85 0.58 27.91
C LEU A 143 -4.45 1.59 28.90
N GLN A 144 -3.62 2.09 29.82
CA GLN A 144 -4.08 3.00 30.90
C GLN A 144 -4.44 4.38 30.39
N GLU A 145 -3.82 4.82 29.29
CA GLU A 145 -4.05 6.11 28.64
C GLU A 145 -4.25 5.92 27.14
N GLU A 146 -5.06 6.78 26.51
CA GLU A 146 -5.33 6.72 25.05
C GLU A 146 -4.07 6.81 24.18
N GLN A 147 -2.96 7.34 24.71
CA GLN A 147 -1.68 7.49 23.99
C GLN A 147 -0.57 6.58 24.53
N GLN A 148 -0.88 5.62 25.40
CA GLN A 148 0.13 4.71 25.91
C GLN A 148 0.71 3.86 24.77
N ASN A 149 2.05 3.78 24.75
CA ASN A 149 2.77 2.96 23.79
C ASN A 149 2.42 1.47 23.96
N LYS A 150 1.62 0.94 23.03
CA LYS A 150 1.15 -0.46 23.04
C LYS A 150 2.30 -1.48 23.03
N TYR A 151 3.40 -1.17 22.36
CA TYR A 151 4.58 -2.04 22.27
C TYR A 151 5.36 -2.07 23.58
N ALA A 152 5.58 -0.92 24.20
CA ALA A 152 6.21 -0.87 25.53
C ALA A 152 5.36 -1.61 26.57
N HIS A 153 4.02 -1.47 26.50
CA HIS A 153 3.11 -2.22 27.36
C HIS A 153 3.23 -3.74 27.14
N VAL A 154 3.27 -4.21 25.89
CA VAL A 154 3.47 -5.64 25.57
C VAL A 154 4.79 -6.16 26.11
N VAL A 155 5.89 -5.45 25.85
CA VAL A 155 7.23 -5.82 26.32
C VAL A 155 7.25 -5.96 27.84
N GLN A 156 6.69 -5.00 28.56
CA GLN A 156 6.65 -5.00 30.02
C GLN A 156 5.71 -6.08 30.57
N LYS A 157 4.48 -6.16 30.06
CA LYS A 157 3.42 -7.07 30.55
C LYS A 157 3.84 -8.54 30.45
N TYR A 158 4.53 -8.92 29.40
CA TYR A 158 4.94 -10.31 29.16
C TYR A 158 6.44 -10.54 29.41
N ASN A 159 7.15 -9.55 29.95
CA ASN A 159 8.59 -9.63 30.25
C ASN A 159 9.43 -10.12 29.06
N LEU A 160 9.24 -9.52 27.89
CA LEU A 160 9.85 -9.95 26.64
C LEU A 160 11.21 -9.29 26.41
N ASN A 161 12.12 -10.01 25.74
CA ASN A 161 13.34 -9.40 25.22
C ASN A 161 13.06 -8.69 23.89
N PRO A 162 13.18 -7.34 23.81
CA PRO A 162 12.89 -6.59 22.57
C PRO A 162 13.72 -7.04 21.37
N GLN A 163 14.91 -7.61 21.59
CA GLN A 163 15.81 -8.06 20.51
C GLN A 163 15.24 -9.24 19.72
N ASN A 164 14.33 -10.01 20.32
CA ASN A 164 13.70 -11.18 19.71
C ASN A 164 12.32 -10.85 19.09
N ILE A 165 11.88 -9.62 19.21
CA ILE A 165 10.55 -9.19 18.75
C ILE A 165 10.62 -8.69 17.32
N PHE A 166 9.69 -9.15 16.49
CA PHE A 166 9.38 -8.62 15.16
C PHE A 166 7.99 -7.96 15.18
N VAL A 167 7.91 -6.74 14.70
CA VAL A 167 6.66 -5.95 14.68
C VAL A 167 6.20 -5.73 13.24
N PHE A 168 4.92 -5.96 12.99
CA PHE A 168 4.23 -5.66 11.73
C PHE A 168 3.29 -4.49 11.97
N GLU A 169 3.58 -3.36 11.31
CA GLU A 169 2.90 -2.08 11.55
C GLU A 169 2.91 -1.22 10.28
N ASP A 170 1.79 -0.55 9.99
CA ASP A 170 1.65 0.37 8.86
C ASP A 170 1.73 1.85 9.27
N ASN A 171 1.49 2.16 10.53
CA ASN A 171 1.43 3.53 11.03
C ASN A 171 2.80 4.03 11.50
N GLU A 172 3.28 5.16 10.94
CA GLU A 172 4.60 5.73 11.26
C GLU A 172 4.75 6.12 12.74
N ILE A 173 3.68 6.59 13.40
CA ILE A 173 3.70 6.94 14.83
C ILE A 173 3.89 5.66 15.66
N GLU A 174 3.18 4.60 15.31
CA GLU A 174 3.28 3.32 15.99
C GLU A 174 4.61 2.62 15.70
N ILE A 175 5.19 2.80 14.52
CA ILE A 175 6.57 2.38 14.20
C ILE A 175 7.57 3.10 15.13
N ALA A 176 7.42 4.41 15.32
CA ALA A 176 8.25 5.16 16.28
C ALA A 176 8.04 4.67 17.72
N ASN A 177 6.81 4.32 18.11
CA ASN A 177 6.49 3.72 19.40
C ASN A 177 7.18 2.36 19.59
N ALA A 178 7.25 1.52 18.57
CA ALA A 178 7.97 0.24 18.62
C ALA A 178 9.49 0.45 18.84
N LEU A 179 10.07 1.45 18.16
CA LEU A 179 11.48 1.82 18.37
C LEU A 179 11.73 2.29 19.80
N THR A 180 10.88 3.13 20.36
CA THR A 180 11.01 3.61 21.76
C THR A 180 10.80 2.50 22.78
N ALA A 181 10.10 1.42 22.44
CA ALA A 181 9.99 0.22 23.24
C ALA A 181 11.26 -0.66 23.22
N GLY A 182 12.32 -0.24 22.54
CA GLY A 182 13.61 -0.93 22.43
C GLY A 182 13.66 -2.01 21.35
N ILE A 183 12.63 -2.12 20.51
CA ILE A 183 12.61 -3.08 19.40
C ILE A 183 13.54 -2.58 18.28
N PRO A 184 14.48 -3.41 17.80
CA PRO A 184 15.43 -2.97 16.77
C PRO A 184 14.73 -2.59 15.47
N GLN A 185 15.19 -1.51 14.83
CA GLN A 185 14.62 -1.04 13.55
C GLN A 185 14.60 -2.14 12.47
N LYS A 186 15.63 -2.99 12.42
CA LYS A 186 15.69 -4.12 11.49
C LYS A 186 14.57 -5.16 11.69
N ASN A 187 13.97 -5.20 12.88
CA ASN A 187 12.89 -6.11 13.25
C ASN A 187 11.50 -5.48 13.08
N ILE A 188 11.42 -4.22 12.64
CA ILE A 188 10.16 -3.57 12.34
C ILE A 188 9.87 -3.74 10.86
N ILE A 189 8.75 -4.37 10.55
CA ILE A 189 8.28 -4.68 9.22
C ILE A 189 7.18 -3.68 8.87
N SER A 190 7.48 -2.73 7.99
CA SER A 190 6.51 -1.81 7.45
C SER A 190 5.87 -2.38 6.19
N LEU A 191 4.58 -2.16 6.01
CA LEU A 191 3.85 -2.69 4.87
C LEU A 191 4.14 -1.92 3.59
N LEU A 192 4.32 -0.62 3.71
CA LEU A 192 4.57 0.27 2.59
C LEU A 192 5.66 1.26 3.00
N LYS A 193 6.61 1.55 2.08
CA LYS A 193 7.68 2.51 2.34
C LYS A 193 7.33 3.87 1.76
N PRO A 194 6.98 4.87 2.58
CA PRO A 194 6.84 6.23 2.09
C PRO A 194 8.19 6.81 1.71
N HIS A 195 8.22 7.58 0.65
CA HIS A 195 9.33 8.47 0.32
C HIS A 195 8.84 9.72 -0.38
N VAL A 196 9.76 10.60 -0.74
CA VAL A 196 9.45 11.86 -1.38
C VAL A 196 10.35 12.04 -2.58
N ILE A 197 9.74 12.33 -3.72
CA ILE A 197 10.47 12.81 -4.89
C ILE A 197 10.56 14.34 -4.77
N LEU A 198 11.81 14.83 -4.72
CA LEU A 198 12.08 16.26 -4.61
C LEU A 198 12.05 16.93 -5.99
N PRO A 199 11.72 18.23 -6.04
CA PRO A 199 11.82 19.00 -7.26
C PRO A 199 13.24 18.93 -7.86
N ASN A 200 13.30 18.83 -9.19
CA ASN A 200 14.52 18.84 -9.96
C ASN A 200 14.30 19.53 -11.32
N HIS A 201 15.18 19.31 -12.28
CA HIS A 201 15.02 19.89 -13.61
C HIS A 201 13.73 19.44 -14.33
N PHE A 202 13.26 18.23 -14.08
CA PHE A 202 12.08 17.62 -14.71
C PHE A 202 10.80 17.79 -13.89
N LEU A 203 10.88 17.83 -12.58
CA LEU A 203 9.74 17.91 -11.67
C LEU A 203 9.80 19.22 -10.86
N LYS A 204 8.76 20.07 -11.01
CA LYS A 204 8.68 21.38 -10.34
C LYS A 204 8.09 21.32 -8.93
N ARG A 205 7.47 20.19 -8.55
CA ARG A 205 6.73 20.06 -7.29
C ARG A 205 7.20 18.87 -6.49
N LYS A 206 7.34 19.06 -5.17
CA LYS A 206 7.51 17.94 -4.23
C LYS A 206 6.35 16.96 -4.37
N THR A 207 6.64 15.68 -4.61
CA THR A 207 5.63 14.63 -4.82
C THR A 207 5.77 13.55 -3.76
N GLN A 208 4.66 13.24 -3.10
CA GLN A 208 4.57 12.11 -2.17
C GLN A 208 4.62 10.81 -2.95
N ALA A 209 5.48 9.92 -2.53
CA ALA A 209 5.73 8.66 -3.21
C ALA A 209 5.76 7.48 -2.24
N TYR A 210 5.62 6.29 -2.80
CA TYR A 210 5.63 5.03 -2.05
C TYR A 210 6.33 3.96 -2.88
N TYR A 211 6.93 2.99 -2.21
CA TYR A 211 7.44 1.79 -2.88
C TYR A 211 7.32 0.57 -1.98
N HIS A 212 7.18 -0.60 -2.60
CA HIS A 212 6.99 -1.86 -1.90
C HIS A 212 8.32 -2.45 -1.41
N ILE A 213 9.31 -2.63 -2.32
CA ILE A 213 10.55 -3.37 -2.05
C ILE A 213 11.77 -2.66 -2.63
N ASP A 214 12.96 -2.93 -2.05
CA ASP A 214 14.23 -2.47 -2.62
C ASP A 214 14.61 -3.33 -3.83
N TYR A 215 15.02 -2.69 -4.95
CA TYR A 215 15.62 -3.36 -6.10
C TYR A 215 17.15 -3.34 -5.97
N VAL A 216 17.75 -4.52 -5.85
CA VAL A 216 19.19 -4.66 -5.61
C VAL A 216 19.96 -5.18 -6.84
N GLY A 217 19.26 -5.46 -7.92
CA GLY A 217 19.83 -5.95 -9.19
C GLY A 217 19.34 -7.35 -9.57
N TYR A 218 19.20 -7.59 -10.86
CA TYR A 218 18.69 -8.85 -11.39
C TYR A 218 19.51 -10.05 -10.92
N LEU A 219 18.84 -11.12 -10.50
CA LEU A 219 19.42 -12.35 -9.93
C LEU A 219 20.21 -12.17 -8.61
N GLN A 220 20.22 -10.99 -8.02
CA GLN A 220 20.78 -10.83 -6.67
C GLN A 220 19.82 -11.40 -5.62
N PRO A 221 20.33 -11.91 -4.49
CA PRO A 221 19.49 -12.38 -3.41
C PRO A 221 18.48 -11.31 -3.00
N PHE A 222 17.20 -11.72 -2.85
CA PHE A 222 16.08 -10.86 -2.42
C PHE A 222 15.60 -9.79 -3.42
N ASN A 223 16.12 -9.85 -4.66
CA ASN A 223 15.61 -8.97 -5.71
C ASN A 223 14.20 -9.41 -6.16
N PRO A 224 13.27 -8.47 -6.45
CA PRO A 224 11.94 -8.82 -6.96
C PRO A 224 11.98 -9.20 -8.44
N ASP A 225 12.59 -10.33 -8.75
CA ASP A 225 12.83 -10.76 -10.14
C ASP A 225 11.55 -11.04 -10.93
N PHE A 226 10.39 -11.21 -10.25
CA PHE A 226 9.10 -11.32 -10.92
C PHE A 226 8.78 -10.10 -11.81
N ILE A 227 9.30 -8.90 -11.47
CA ILE A 227 9.14 -7.70 -12.29
C ILE A 227 9.80 -7.90 -13.66
N ASN A 228 11.01 -8.49 -13.68
CA ASN A 228 11.72 -8.77 -14.93
C ASN A 228 11.02 -9.86 -15.75
N VAL A 229 10.42 -10.85 -15.06
CA VAL A 229 9.56 -11.86 -15.69
C VAL A 229 8.38 -11.20 -16.40
N LEU A 230 7.69 -10.25 -15.74
CA LEU A 230 6.56 -9.50 -16.31
C LEU A 230 6.97 -8.58 -17.47
N LYS A 231 8.20 -8.05 -17.46
CA LYS A 231 8.71 -7.27 -18.60
C LYS A 231 8.82 -8.12 -19.86
N ASN A 232 9.12 -9.40 -19.75
CA ASN A 232 9.15 -10.37 -20.85
C ASN A 232 9.74 -9.76 -22.13
N GLN A 233 10.96 -9.21 -22.04
CA GLN A 233 11.52 -8.30 -23.05
C GLN A 233 11.60 -8.94 -24.45
N ASP A 234 11.95 -10.21 -24.51
CA ASP A 234 12.08 -10.99 -25.73
C ASP A 234 10.80 -11.76 -26.12
N GLY A 235 9.75 -11.70 -25.31
CA GLY A 235 8.50 -12.39 -25.54
C GLY A 235 8.54 -13.91 -25.37
N SER A 236 9.64 -14.46 -24.87
CA SER A 236 9.90 -15.93 -24.80
C SER A 236 9.58 -16.54 -23.43
N THR A 237 9.20 -15.75 -22.44
CA THR A 237 8.94 -16.24 -21.08
C THR A 237 7.77 -17.23 -21.04
N ASN A 238 8.00 -18.37 -20.37
CA ASN A 238 6.99 -19.41 -20.19
C ASN A 238 5.72 -18.87 -19.49
N SER A 239 4.55 -19.31 -19.96
CA SER A 239 3.24 -18.86 -19.45
C SER A 239 3.01 -19.15 -17.96
N GLU A 240 3.54 -20.24 -17.43
CA GLU A 240 3.47 -20.59 -16.01
C GLU A 240 4.24 -19.57 -15.15
N LYS A 241 5.47 -19.21 -15.57
CA LYS A 241 6.25 -18.16 -14.89
C LYS A 241 5.56 -16.81 -14.94
N LEU A 242 4.96 -16.46 -16.08
CA LEU A 242 4.18 -15.24 -16.22
C LEU A 242 2.96 -15.23 -15.28
N TYR A 243 2.24 -16.34 -15.20
CA TYR A 243 1.10 -16.48 -14.28
C TYR A 243 1.50 -16.29 -12.81
N HIS A 244 2.58 -16.92 -12.36
CA HIS A 244 3.08 -16.74 -10.99
C HIS A 244 3.52 -15.29 -10.72
N ALA A 245 4.20 -14.67 -11.66
CA ALA A 245 4.63 -13.28 -11.53
C ALA A 245 3.44 -12.30 -11.49
N GLN A 246 2.38 -12.56 -12.28
CA GLN A 246 1.15 -11.78 -12.21
C GLN A 246 0.42 -11.96 -10.87
N ALA A 247 0.35 -13.19 -10.34
CA ALA A 247 -0.28 -13.45 -9.06
C ALA A 247 0.45 -12.72 -7.92
N GLU A 248 1.79 -12.76 -7.91
CA GLU A 248 2.61 -12.05 -6.94
C GLU A 248 2.40 -10.53 -7.02
N LEU A 249 2.44 -9.96 -8.23
CA LEU A 249 2.16 -8.55 -8.45
C LEU A 249 0.76 -8.17 -7.95
N LYS A 250 -0.24 -8.98 -8.25
CA LYS A 250 -1.63 -8.72 -7.86
C LYS A 250 -1.81 -8.70 -6.35
N ASP A 251 -1.19 -9.63 -5.63
CA ASP A 251 -1.22 -9.67 -4.16
C ASP A 251 -0.59 -8.42 -3.55
N ILE A 252 0.53 -7.95 -4.10
CA ILE A 252 1.18 -6.70 -3.69
C ILE A 252 0.26 -5.50 -3.94
N LEU A 253 -0.27 -5.37 -5.15
CA LEU A 253 -1.11 -4.23 -5.54
C LEU A 253 -2.40 -4.14 -4.73
N LEU A 254 -3.04 -5.27 -4.42
CA LEU A 254 -4.25 -5.30 -3.58
C LEU A 254 -4.00 -4.71 -2.20
N ASN A 255 -2.84 -4.97 -1.61
CA ASN A 255 -2.45 -4.42 -0.33
C ASN A 255 -2.05 -2.94 -0.44
N ASP A 256 -1.13 -2.65 -1.35
CA ASP A 256 -0.48 -1.34 -1.39
C ASP A 256 -1.41 -0.24 -1.90
N ILE A 257 -2.23 -0.52 -2.94
CA ILE A 257 -3.22 0.45 -3.43
C ILE A 257 -4.26 0.74 -2.35
N ALA A 258 -4.72 -0.29 -1.62
CA ALA A 258 -5.65 -0.11 -0.51
C ALA A 258 -5.05 0.79 0.58
N GLN A 259 -3.80 0.54 0.97
CA GLN A 259 -3.09 1.33 1.97
C GLN A 259 -2.83 2.78 1.49
N ILE A 260 -2.38 2.96 0.24
CA ILE A 260 -2.19 4.31 -0.34
C ILE A 260 -3.53 5.05 -0.39
N TYR A 261 -4.61 4.40 -0.83
CA TYR A 261 -5.94 5.01 -0.87
C TYR A 261 -6.38 5.51 0.51
N SER A 262 -6.18 4.68 1.54
CA SER A 262 -6.53 5.01 2.93
C SER A 262 -5.71 6.18 3.49
N THR A 263 -4.43 6.28 3.12
CA THR A 263 -3.53 7.32 3.65
C THR A 263 -3.50 8.59 2.81
N ALA A 264 -3.88 8.52 1.54
CA ALA A 264 -3.77 9.64 0.59
C ALA A 264 -4.73 10.79 0.88
N GLY A 265 -5.83 10.56 1.61
CA GLY A 265 -6.86 11.57 1.91
C GLY A 265 -7.54 12.14 0.67
N VAL A 266 -7.62 11.37 -0.42
CA VAL A 266 -8.23 11.77 -1.70
C VAL A 266 -9.18 10.70 -2.22
N SER A 267 -10.34 11.13 -2.71
CA SER A 267 -11.35 10.28 -3.34
C SER A 267 -12.16 11.10 -4.35
N PRO A 268 -12.44 10.59 -5.55
CA PRO A 268 -11.89 9.37 -6.13
C PRO A 268 -10.38 9.47 -6.43
N LEU A 269 -9.72 8.31 -6.55
CA LEU A 269 -8.32 8.19 -6.96
C LEU A 269 -8.25 7.51 -8.33
N THR A 270 -7.69 8.21 -9.31
CA THR A 270 -7.48 7.68 -10.67
C THR A 270 -6.10 7.00 -10.73
N ILE A 271 -6.05 5.76 -11.19
CA ILE A 271 -4.80 5.00 -11.28
C ILE A 271 -4.29 5.04 -12.70
N CYS A 272 -3.11 5.65 -12.90
CA CYS A 272 -2.39 5.71 -14.16
C CYS A 272 -1.12 4.85 -14.10
N VAL A 273 -0.62 4.44 -15.26
CA VAL A 273 0.57 3.59 -15.39
C VAL A 273 1.57 4.26 -16.32
N ILE A 274 2.84 4.26 -15.96
CA ILE A 274 3.92 4.71 -16.84
C ILE A 274 4.06 3.71 -18.01
N PRO A 275 4.02 4.18 -19.26
CA PRO A 275 4.16 3.31 -20.41
C PRO A 275 5.63 2.85 -20.57
N ARG A 276 5.81 1.69 -21.17
CA ARG A 276 7.12 1.17 -21.53
C ARG A 276 7.81 2.02 -22.61
N ALA A 277 9.11 1.78 -22.87
CA ALA A 277 9.95 2.61 -23.73
C ALA A 277 9.55 2.62 -25.22
N LYS A 278 8.94 1.54 -25.74
CA LYS A 278 8.49 1.47 -27.15
C LYS A 278 7.01 1.83 -27.27
N ALA A 279 6.60 2.23 -28.45
CA ALA A 279 5.19 2.45 -28.78
C ALA A 279 4.36 1.20 -28.51
N GLU A 280 3.17 1.36 -27.89
CA GLU A 280 2.37 0.20 -27.41
C GLU A 280 2.04 -0.81 -28.50
N LYS A 281 1.83 -0.36 -29.74
CA LYS A 281 1.56 -1.24 -30.88
C LYS A 281 2.68 -2.21 -31.23
N GLU A 282 3.87 -2.01 -30.70
CA GLU A 282 5.04 -2.86 -30.93
C GLU A 282 5.16 -3.98 -29.92
N TYR A 283 4.36 -3.97 -28.85
CA TYR A 283 4.40 -5.01 -27.83
C TYR A 283 3.37 -6.10 -28.08
N GLN A 284 3.77 -7.33 -27.80
CA GLN A 284 2.84 -8.46 -27.71
C GLN A 284 2.02 -8.38 -26.41
N PRO A 285 0.81 -8.96 -26.34
CA PRO A 285 -0.02 -8.94 -25.12
C PRO A 285 0.73 -9.43 -23.88
N GLN A 286 1.57 -10.46 -23.99
CA GLN A 286 2.36 -11.00 -22.88
C GLN A 286 3.43 -10.05 -22.36
N GLN A 287 3.73 -8.99 -23.08
CA GLN A 287 4.66 -7.93 -22.66
C GLN A 287 3.98 -6.75 -21.97
N LEU A 288 2.64 -6.74 -21.95
CA LEU A 288 1.82 -5.70 -21.32
C LEU A 288 1.15 -6.18 -20.04
N LEU A 289 1.54 -7.31 -19.49
CA LEU A 289 0.91 -7.94 -18.32
C LEU A 289 0.96 -7.08 -17.06
N PHE A 290 2.00 -6.26 -16.88
CA PHE A 290 2.08 -5.33 -15.75
C PHE A 290 0.86 -4.40 -15.71
N ARG A 291 0.56 -3.72 -16.81
CA ARG A 291 -0.61 -2.84 -16.93
C ARG A 291 -1.93 -3.62 -16.82
N ALA A 292 -2.02 -4.79 -17.45
CA ALA A 292 -3.21 -5.62 -17.39
C ALA A 292 -3.52 -6.05 -15.95
N THR A 293 -2.52 -6.46 -15.18
CA THR A 293 -2.67 -6.83 -13.76
C THR A 293 -3.12 -5.66 -12.90
N ILE A 294 -2.59 -4.44 -13.14
CA ILE A 294 -3.05 -3.24 -12.44
C ILE A 294 -4.53 -2.98 -12.74
N LYS A 295 -4.94 -3.07 -14.00
CA LYS A 295 -6.35 -2.90 -14.39
C LYS A 295 -7.28 -3.91 -13.71
N GLU A 296 -6.92 -5.18 -13.69
CA GLU A 296 -7.68 -6.23 -12.99
C GLU A 296 -7.76 -5.96 -11.48
N THR A 297 -6.67 -5.47 -10.88
CA THR A 297 -6.63 -5.11 -9.46
C THR A 297 -7.57 -3.96 -9.15
N ILE A 298 -7.60 -2.92 -10.00
CA ILE A 298 -8.54 -1.79 -9.87
C ILE A 298 -9.99 -2.30 -9.87
N GLU A 299 -10.35 -3.15 -10.83
CA GLU A 299 -11.71 -3.69 -10.92
C GLU A 299 -12.05 -4.55 -9.70
N GLN A 300 -11.12 -5.35 -9.20
CA GLN A 300 -11.33 -6.14 -7.99
C GLN A 300 -11.53 -5.24 -6.75
N LEU A 301 -10.73 -4.18 -6.59
CA LEU A 301 -10.87 -3.24 -5.49
C LEU A 301 -12.20 -2.47 -5.57
N LYS A 302 -12.64 -2.09 -6.76
CA LYS A 302 -13.95 -1.43 -6.98
C LYS A 302 -15.12 -2.36 -6.65
N GLN A 303 -15.13 -3.57 -7.21
CA GLN A 303 -16.27 -4.47 -7.13
C GLN A 303 -16.43 -5.12 -5.76
N LYS A 304 -15.31 -5.61 -5.18
CA LYS A 304 -15.36 -6.33 -3.89
C LYS A 304 -15.31 -5.39 -2.69
N PHE A 305 -14.68 -4.25 -2.84
CA PHE A 305 -14.30 -3.40 -1.71
C PHE A 305 -14.83 -1.97 -1.83
N HIS A 306 -15.58 -1.68 -2.89
CA HIS A 306 -16.25 -0.41 -3.11
C HIS A 306 -15.34 0.83 -3.02
N TYR A 307 -14.04 0.70 -3.25
CA TYR A 307 -13.14 1.84 -3.33
C TYR A 307 -13.53 2.76 -4.49
N ALA A 308 -13.53 4.06 -4.25
CA ALA A 308 -13.74 5.05 -5.29
C ALA A 308 -12.47 5.20 -6.13
N LEU A 309 -12.19 4.19 -6.95
CA LEU A 309 -11.07 4.16 -7.89
C LEU A 309 -11.56 4.35 -9.31
N GLU A 310 -10.77 5.02 -10.13
CA GLU A 310 -10.99 5.17 -11.56
C GLU A 310 -9.85 4.51 -12.34
N ASP A 311 -10.19 3.78 -13.40
CA ASP A 311 -9.21 3.19 -14.31
C ASP A 311 -8.69 4.26 -15.28
N GLY A 312 -7.48 4.74 -15.05
CA GLY A 312 -6.70 5.61 -15.93
C GLY A 312 -5.49 4.90 -16.53
N THR A 313 -5.46 3.57 -16.54
CA THR A 313 -4.30 2.79 -17.02
C THR A 313 -3.92 3.10 -18.47
N ASN A 314 -4.87 3.62 -19.25
CA ASN A 314 -4.68 4.05 -20.63
C ASN A 314 -4.62 5.59 -20.80
N TYR A 315 -4.43 6.35 -19.72
CA TYR A 315 -4.36 7.82 -19.84
C TYR A 315 -3.00 8.32 -20.31
N ILE A 316 -1.96 7.48 -20.26
CA ILE A 316 -0.64 7.79 -20.80
C ILE A 316 -0.29 6.67 -21.79
N ILE A 317 -0.29 6.99 -23.08
CA ILE A 317 -0.02 6.03 -24.17
C ILE A 317 1.19 6.48 -24.95
N ARG A 318 2.22 5.64 -25.01
CA ARG A 318 3.42 5.93 -25.79
C ARG A 318 3.18 5.63 -27.28
N HIS A 319 3.44 6.61 -28.11
CA HIS A 319 3.34 6.49 -29.59
C HIS A 319 4.68 6.60 -30.31
N THR A 320 5.75 7.07 -29.63
CA THR A 320 7.10 7.20 -30.17
C THR A 320 8.09 6.40 -29.33
N ASN A 321 8.93 5.60 -29.99
CA ASN A 321 9.96 4.84 -29.33
C ASN A 321 11.00 5.74 -28.68
N THR A 322 11.41 5.38 -27.48
CA THR A 322 12.48 6.04 -26.73
C THR A 322 13.51 5.00 -26.32
N ARG A 323 14.72 5.44 -26.01
CA ARG A 323 15.80 4.55 -25.54
C ARG A 323 15.40 3.80 -24.28
N THR A 324 15.69 2.52 -24.21
CA THR A 324 15.49 1.72 -23.00
C THR A 324 16.62 2.01 -22.00
N THR A 325 16.28 2.44 -20.78
CA THR A 325 17.23 2.97 -19.78
C THR A 325 18.16 1.94 -19.14
N HIS A 326 17.89 0.64 -19.30
CA HIS A 326 18.67 -0.43 -18.66
C HIS A 326 19.74 -1.08 -19.54
N LEU A 327 19.86 -0.63 -20.80
CA LEU A 327 20.91 -1.11 -21.68
C LEU A 327 22.10 -0.16 -21.61
N GLN A 328 23.13 -0.55 -20.83
CA GLN A 328 24.42 0.10 -20.91
C GLN A 328 25.01 -0.11 -22.31
N ASP A 329 25.20 0.98 -23.01
CA ASP A 329 26.22 1.26 -24.02
C ASP A 329 26.24 0.60 -25.41
N HIS A 330 25.40 -0.28 -25.86
CA HIS A 330 25.67 -0.85 -27.22
C HIS A 330 24.51 -0.94 -28.20
N ASP A 331 23.32 -0.45 -27.89
CA ASP A 331 22.25 -0.47 -28.89
C ASP A 331 21.68 0.94 -29.16
N THR A 332 22.00 1.44 -30.35
CA THR A 332 21.68 2.76 -30.86
C THR A 332 20.26 2.88 -31.40
N ASP A 333 19.31 2.11 -30.91
CA ASP A 333 17.93 2.14 -31.39
C ASP A 333 17.12 3.24 -30.65
N GLY A 334 17.25 4.46 -31.12
CA GLY A 334 16.47 5.61 -30.67
C GLY A 334 17.29 6.90 -30.52
N GLU A 335 17.01 7.90 -31.35
CA GLU A 335 17.74 9.18 -31.41
C GLU A 335 17.62 10.09 -30.16
N LYS A 336 16.81 9.72 -29.16
CA LYS A 336 16.59 10.58 -27.99
C LYS A 336 17.09 9.91 -26.72
N PRO A 337 18.02 10.55 -25.97
CA PRO A 337 18.69 9.98 -24.79
C PRO A 337 17.76 9.81 -23.58
N TYR A 338 16.50 10.29 -23.64
CA TYR A 338 15.53 10.19 -22.55
C TYR A 338 14.20 9.65 -23.05
N PRO A 339 13.61 8.65 -22.37
CA PRO A 339 12.23 8.30 -22.58
C PRO A 339 11.32 9.38 -21.96
N ARG A 340 11.24 10.54 -22.58
CA ARG A 340 10.39 11.63 -22.11
C ARG A 340 8.93 11.23 -22.23
N ILE A 341 8.18 11.35 -21.14
CA ILE A 341 6.72 11.29 -21.13
C ILE A 341 6.19 12.68 -21.42
N THR A 342 6.38 13.15 -22.62
CA THR A 342 5.92 14.43 -23.11
C THR A 342 4.92 14.24 -24.25
N CYS A 343 4.24 15.29 -24.66
CA CYS A 343 3.36 15.27 -25.84
C CYS A 343 4.07 14.82 -27.12
N GLU A 344 5.40 14.90 -27.18
CA GLU A 344 6.21 14.43 -28.33
C GLU A 344 6.34 12.90 -28.38
N THR A 345 6.25 12.20 -27.23
CA THR A 345 6.46 10.76 -27.15
C THR A 345 5.25 9.99 -26.65
N CYS A 346 4.33 10.67 -25.98
CA CYS A 346 3.12 10.08 -25.41
C CYS A 346 1.90 10.96 -25.69
N THR A 347 0.75 10.31 -25.83
CA THR A 347 -0.55 10.98 -25.72
C THR A 347 -0.99 10.91 -24.27
N ILE A 348 -1.33 12.05 -23.68
CA ILE A 348 -1.93 12.15 -22.34
C ILE A 348 -3.41 12.51 -22.53
N SER A 349 -4.28 11.70 -21.92
CA SER A 349 -5.74 11.87 -22.02
C SER A 349 -6.20 13.18 -21.36
N GLU A 350 -7.13 13.87 -21.96
CA GLU A 350 -7.81 15.04 -21.36
C GLU A 350 -8.54 14.69 -20.06
N ASN A 351 -8.90 13.41 -19.87
CA ASN A 351 -9.50 12.91 -18.63
C ASN A 351 -8.59 13.04 -17.39
N VAL A 352 -7.33 13.38 -17.57
CA VAL A 352 -6.38 13.72 -16.48
C VAL A 352 -6.77 15.02 -15.76
N TYR A 353 -7.42 15.95 -16.46
CA TYR A 353 -7.75 17.27 -15.93
C TYR A 353 -8.59 17.19 -14.64
N GLY A 354 -8.15 17.90 -13.60
CA GLY A 354 -8.81 17.98 -12.28
C GLY A 354 -8.74 16.69 -11.44
N LYS A 355 -8.13 15.62 -11.93
CA LYS A 355 -8.05 14.33 -11.20
C LYS A 355 -6.98 14.31 -10.12
N SER A 356 -7.22 13.51 -9.10
CA SER A 356 -6.18 13.04 -8.18
C SER A 356 -5.69 11.69 -8.67
N ILE A 357 -4.41 11.59 -8.98
CA ILE A 357 -3.81 10.46 -9.69
C ILE A 357 -2.84 9.73 -8.80
N LEU A 358 -2.91 8.40 -8.78
CA LEU A 358 -1.83 7.52 -8.38
C LEU A 358 -1.14 7.01 -9.65
N LEU A 359 0.06 7.52 -9.90
CA LEU A 359 0.89 7.07 -11.01
C LEU A 359 1.73 5.89 -10.55
N ILE A 360 1.66 4.77 -11.28
CA ILE A 360 2.35 3.52 -10.95
C ILE A 360 3.43 3.22 -11.97
N ASP A 361 4.63 2.86 -11.48
CA ASP A 361 5.71 2.27 -12.29
C ASP A 361 6.22 0.95 -11.68
N ASP A 362 7.01 0.21 -12.45
CA ASP A 362 7.59 -1.05 -12.00
C ASP A 362 8.82 -0.84 -11.10
N ILE A 363 9.80 -0.02 -11.52
CA ILE A 363 11.05 0.22 -10.80
C ILE A 363 11.43 1.70 -10.86
N TYR A 364 11.45 2.36 -9.72
CA TYR A 364 11.98 3.72 -9.61
C TYR A 364 13.50 3.71 -9.44
N THR A 365 14.19 4.44 -10.29
CA THR A 365 15.64 4.69 -10.20
C THR A 365 15.91 6.18 -10.11
N SER A 366 16.44 6.62 -9.00
CA SER A 366 16.83 8.03 -8.81
C SER A 366 17.79 8.47 -9.92
N ASN A 367 17.68 9.71 -10.37
CA ASN A 367 18.50 10.34 -11.41
C ASN A 367 18.25 9.86 -12.86
N VAL A 368 17.33 8.93 -13.09
CA VAL A 368 16.89 8.56 -14.45
C VAL A 368 15.86 9.54 -14.97
N ASN A 369 15.06 10.15 -14.06
CA ASN A 369 14.09 11.21 -14.30
C ASN A 369 12.91 10.87 -15.23
N ILE A 370 12.65 9.59 -15.47
CA ILE A 370 11.47 9.15 -16.26
C ILE A 370 10.20 9.42 -15.45
N ASP A 371 10.22 9.04 -14.20
CA ASP A 371 9.08 9.17 -13.29
C ASP A 371 8.80 10.64 -12.99
N GLU A 372 9.84 11.45 -12.79
CA GLU A 372 9.74 12.87 -12.56
C GLU A 372 9.11 13.59 -13.77
N ASP A 373 9.55 13.23 -14.99
CA ASP A 373 8.99 13.77 -16.22
C ASP A 373 7.51 13.36 -16.40
N ALA A 374 7.17 12.10 -16.13
CA ALA A 374 5.80 11.61 -16.18
C ALA A 374 4.88 12.30 -15.17
N ILE A 375 5.35 12.48 -13.93
CA ILE A 375 4.61 13.21 -12.88
C ILE A 375 4.38 14.67 -13.32
N GLN A 376 5.40 15.33 -13.84
CA GLN A 376 5.28 16.72 -14.32
C GLN A 376 4.32 16.83 -15.50
N ALA A 377 4.39 15.91 -16.46
CA ALA A 377 3.49 15.89 -17.61
C ALA A 377 2.01 15.76 -17.21
N LEU A 378 1.69 14.97 -16.17
CA LEU A 378 0.35 14.89 -15.59
C LEU A 378 -0.07 16.23 -14.96
N TYR A 379 0.83 16.91 -14.24
CA TYR A 379 0.53 18.24 -13.71
C TYR A 379 0.33 19.28 -14.81
N ASP A 380 1.14 19.25 -15.86
CA ASP A 380 1.03 20.16 -17.02
C ASP A 380 -0.28 19.89 -17.81
N SER A 381 -0.80 18.64 -17.76
CA SER A 381 -2.11 18.26 -18.29
C SER A 381 -3.28 18.58 -17.34
N GLY A 382 -3.02 19.28 -16.22
CA GLY A 382 -4.05 19.77 -15.31
C GLY A 382 -4.47 18.81 -14.22
N ALA A 383 -3.68 17.78 -13.89
CA ALA A 383 -3.93 16.95 -12.71
C ALA A 383 -3.94 17.79 -11.43
N ARG A 384 -4.93 17.57 -10.56
CA ARG A 384 -5.05 18.29 -9.28
C ARG A 384 -3.98 17.88 -8.28
N LYS A 385 -3.74 16.56 -8.16
CA LYS A 385 -2.74 15.96 -7.28
C LYS A 385 -2.18 14.72 -7.96
N VAL A 386 -0.88 14.52 -7.86
CA VAL A 386 -0.24 13.27 -8.26
C VAL A 386 0.45 12.66 -7.04
N LEU A 387 0.18 11.40 -6.79
CA LEU A 387 0.91 10.51 -5.92
C LEU A 387 1.68 9.55 -6.81
N PHE A 388 2.84 9.12 -6.39
CA PHE A 388 3.64 8.15 -7.12
C PHE A 388 3.79 6.85 -6.33
N TYR A 389 3.69 5.73 -7.00
CA TYR A 389 3.95 4.42 -6.42
C TYR A 389 4.76 3.57 -7.39
N THR A 390 5.73 2.87 -6.86
CA THR A 390 6.49 1.88 -7.62
C THR A 390 6.61 0.57 -6.86
N ILE A 391 6.62 -0.55 -7.59
CA ILE A 391 6.79 -1.85 -6.95
C ILE A 391 8.17 -1.93 -6.32
N ALA A 392 9.20 -1.48 -7.02
CA ALA A 392 10.56 -1.52 -6.50
C ALA A 392 11.29 -0.18 -6.64
N LYS A 393 12.20 0.09 -5.72
CA LYS A 393 13.09 1.26 -5.77
C LYS A 393 14.54 0.79 -5.76
N THR A 394 15.31 1.24 -6.75
CA THR A 394 16.74 0.91 -6.85
C THR A 394 17.49 1.40 -5.62
N LYS A 395 18.23 0.49 -5.00
CA LYS A 395 19.12 0.78 -3.89
C LYS A 395 20.53 0.97 -4.44
N HIS A 396 21.07 2.17 -4.28
CA HIS A 396 22.45 2.49 -4.59
C HIS A 396 23.34 2.28 -3.40
#